data_67fc7abf145eb7fcddbde4cc2de46098
#
_entry.id   67fc7abf145eb7fcddbde4cc2de46098
#
_cell.length_a   1.000
_cell.length_b   1.000
_cell.length_c   1.000
_cell.angle_alpha   90.00
_cell.angle_beta   90.00
_cell.angle_gamma   90.00
#
_symmetry.space_group_name_H-M   'P 1'
#
loop_
_entity.id
_entity.type
_entity.pdbx_description
1 polymer ?
#
loop_
_entity_poly.entity_id
_entity_poly.type
_entity_poly.pdbx_seq_one_letter_code
_entity_poly.pdbx_strand_id
1 'polypeptide(L)'
;MKILFISDIHGNYPALRTLKEIISEVDLTICLGDIVGYHCYVNEVVEFLRANDVICIQGNHDRYLFEGLDNQSKQLNESVRFGIEKANQLLNSDNRAWLKKLPTSFSFKIEDCSILCCHGSPWYPTNGYIYADGNEFQQMKQFSHNVIALGHTHREYIKKVESKLIFNPGSVGQARDYEGRVCAKILNLNRMELETIHLSYNYMETISNSISHGAGDWIFKHFATLIN
;
A
#
# COMPACT_ATOMS: atom_id res chain seq x y z
N MET A 1 16.89 -11.31 10.52
CA MET A 1 15.75 -10.37 10.69
C MET A 1 14.83 -10.51 9.50
N LYS A 2 13.50 -10.57 9.74
CA LYS A 2 12.45 -10.63 8.72
C LYS A 2 11.63 -9.34 8.75
N ILE A 3 11.43 -8.71 7.60
CA ILE A 3 10.63 -7.48 7.47
C ILE A 3 9.49 -7.75 6.49
N LEU A 4 8.26 -7.58 6.95
CA LEU A 4 7.07 -7.63 6.10
C LEU A 4 6.84 -6.26 5.47
N PHE A 5 6.68 -6.22 4.15
CA PHE A 5 6.28 -5.05 3.38
C PHE A 5 4.88 -5.23 2.83
N ILE A 6 4.02 -4.26 3.12
CA ILE A 6 2.64 -4.14 2.62
C ILE A 6 2.44 -2.77 1.99
N SER A 7 1.47 -2.63 1.12
CA SER A 7 1.14 -1.37 0.44
C SER A 7 -0.31 -1.36 -0.03
N ASP A 8 -0.82 -0.17 -0.33
CA ASP A 8 -2.07 0.00 -1.08
C ASP A 8 -3.26 -0.75 -0.42
N ILE A 9 -3.50 -0.45 0.86
CA ILE A 9 -4.55 -1.09 1.69
C ILE A 9 -5.93 -0.54 1.33
N HIS A 10 -6.02 0.76 1.05
CA HIS A 10 -7.21 1.43 0.55
C HIS A 10 -8.48 1.21 1.37
N GLY A 11 -8.38 1.22 2.71
CA GLY A 11 -9.54 1.04 3.56
C GLY A 11 -10.17 -0.37 3.51
N ASN A 12 -9.43 -1.38 3.03
CA ASN A 12 -9.87 -2.77 2.93
C ASN A 12 -9.43 -3.58 4.16
N TYR A 13 -10.15 -3.42 5.27
CA TYR A 13 -9.85 -4.13 6.51
C TYR A 13 -10.01 -5.67 6.40
N PRO A 14 -11.05 -6.21 5.70
CA PRO A 14 -11.15 -7.65 5.47
C PRO A 14 -9.92 -8.29 4.83
N ALA A 15 -9.24 -7.55 3.94
CA ALA A 15 -7.98 -7.98 3.35
C ALA A 15 -6.82 -7.84 4.36
N LEU A 16 -6.67 -6.67 4.99
CA LEU A 16 -5.58 -6.37 5.90
C LEU A 16 -5.51 -7.35 7.09
N ARG A 17 -6.66 -7.67 7.69
CA ARG A 17 -6.71 -8.55 8.88
C ARG A 17 -6.20 -9.97 8.63
N THR A 18 -6.16 -10.43 7.36
CA THR A 18 -5.60 -11.75 7.03
C THR A 18 -4.10 -11.84 7.28
N LEU A 19 -3.41 -10.70 7.36
CA LEU A 19 -1.97 -10.63 7.61
C LEU A 19 -1.63 -10.65 9.12
N LYS A 20 -2.63 -10.70 10.02
CA LYS A 20 -2.41 -10.57 11.47
C LYS A 20 -1.40 -11.58 12.03
N GLU A 21 -1.51 -12.84 11.65
CA GLU A 21 -0.60 -13.90 12.12
C GLU A 21 0.81 -13.65 11.59
N ILE A 22 0.95 -13.34 10.30
CA ILE A 22 2.25 -13.06 9.67
C ILE A 22 2.92 -11.83 10.31
N ILE A 23 2.15 -10.79 10.62
CA ILE A 23 2.66 -9.58 11.32
C ILE A 23 3.25 -9.97 12.70
N SER A 24 2.64 -10.90 13.40
CA SER A 24 3.14 -11.36 14.71
C SER A 24 4.38 -12.25 14.64
N GLU A 25 4.70 -12.80 13.46
CA GLU A 25 5.83 -13.71 13.23
C GLU A 25 7.06 -13.05 12.61
N VAL A 26 6.97 -11.75 12.24
CA VAL A 26 8.07 -10.99 11.67
C VAL A 26 8.63 -9.99 12.67
N ASP A 27 9.87 -9.56 12.47
CA ASP A 27 10.53 -8.62 13.38
C ASP A 27 10.06 -7.18 13.17
N LEU A 28 9.58 -6.84 11.97
CA LEU A 28 9.14 -5.50 11.58
C LEU A 28 8.11 -5.57 10.47
N THR A 29 7.10 -4.70 10.51
CA THR A 29 6.15 -4.50 9.40
C THR A 29 6.18 -3.06 8.92
N ILE A 30 6.25 -2.87 7.59
CA ILE A 30 6.30 -1.57 6.93
C ILE A 30 5.16 -1.48 5.93
N CYS A 31 4.35 -0.42 6.04
CA CYS A 31 3.31 -0.05 5.08
C CYS A 31 3.80 1.09 4.19
N LEU A 32 3.84 0.85 2.89
CA LEU A 32 4.34 1.78 1.88
C LEU A 32 3.28 2.80 1.40
N GLY A 33 2.23 3.05 2.19
CA GLY A 33 1.23 4.09 1.92
C GLY A 33 -0.04 3.59 1.24
N ASP A 34 -0.90 4.54 0.89
CA ASP A 34 -2.26 4.33 0.41
C ASP A 34 -3.07 3.48 1.39
N ILE A 35 -3.10 3.96 2.64
CA ILE A 35 -3.82 3.37 3.76
C ILE A 35 -5.33 3.51 3.55
N VAL A 36 -5.76 4.69 3.07
CA VAL A 36 -7.15 5.02 2.76
C VAL A 36 -7.40 5.12 1.26
N GLY A 37 -8.66 5.29 0.88
CA GLY A 37 -9.12 5.35 -0.51
C GLY A 37 -9.89 4.08 -0.90
N TYR A 38 -10.60 4.11 -2.00
CA TYR A 38 -11.47 3.06 -2.55
C TYR A 38 -12.55 2.50 -1.61
N HIS A 39 -12.19 1.97 -0.41
CA HIS A 39 -13.11 1.29 0.52
C HIS A 39 -13.31 2.05 1.83
N CYS A 40 -14.27 1.59 2.66
CA CYS A 40 -14.83 2.39 3.74
C CYS A 40 -14.40 1.97 5.17
N TYR A 41 -13.64 0.90 5.35
CA TYR A 41 -13.13 0.48 6.67
C TYR A 41 -11.91 1.30 7.13
N VAL A 42 -12.00 2.64 7.02
CA VAL A 42 -10.83 3.52 7.18
C VAL A 42 -10.33 3.60 8.62
N ASN A 43 -11.24 3.56 9.61
CA ASN A 43 -10.83 3.59 11.02
C ASN A 43 -10.25 2.24 11.44
N GLU A 44 -10.91 1.15 11.07
CA GLU A 44 -10.46 -0.21 11.38
C GLU A 44 -9.07 -0.49 10.82
N VAL A 45 -8.78 -0.02 9.61
CA VAL A 45 -7.45 -0.11 9.01
C VAL A 45 -6.42 0.67 9.81
N VAL A 46 -6.69 1.95 10.11
CA VAL A 46 -5.75 2.79 10.87
C VAL A 46 -5.51 2.24 12.27
N GLU A 47 -6.57 1.83 12.96
CA GLU A 47 -6.48 1.25 14.31
C GLU A 47 -5.70 -0.06 14.32
N PHE A 48 -5.90 -0.91 13.31
CA PHE A 48 -5.13 -2.14 13.15
C PHE A 48 -3.64 -1.86 12.95
N LEU A 49 -3.27 -0.92 12.07
CA LEU A 49 -1.88 -0.57 11.82
C LEU A 49 -1.19 -0.01 13.08
N ARG A 50 -1.90 0.85 13.82
CA ARG A 50 -1.41 1.42 15.09
C ARG A 50 -1.26 0.37 16.19
N ALA A 51 -2.26 -0.51 16.33
CA ALA A 51 -2.26 -1.56 17.36
C ALA A 51 -1.17 -2.63 17.15
N ASN A 52 -0.66 -2.77 15.92
CA ASN A 52 0.39 -3.72 15.58
C ASN A 52 1.75 -3.03 15.29
N ASP A 53 1.92 -1.78 15.73
CA ASP A 53 3.16 -1.00 15.60
C ASP A 53 3.74 -0.97 14.17
N VAL A 54 2.87 -0.96 13.14
CA VAL A 54 3.28 -0.92 11.74
C VAL A 54 3.86 0.45 11.40
N ILE A 55 5.09 0.48 10.88
CA ILE A 55 5.72 1.71 10.38
C ILE A 55 5.09 2.06 9.04
N CYS A 56 4.51 3.26 8.93
CA CYS A 56 3.76 3.67 7.76
C CYS A 56 4.32 4.95 7.13
N ILE A 57 4.19 5.05 5.81
CA ILE A 57 4.32 6.30 5.05
C ILE A 57 2.99 6.67 4.41
N GLN A 58 2.87 7.92 3.94
CA GLN A 58 1.73 8.35 3.13
C GLN A 58 1.92 7.96 1.67
N GLY A 59 0.84 7.48 1.05
CA GLY A 59 0.69 7.46 -0.39
C GLY A 59 -0.07 8.68 -0.91
N ASN A 60 -0.37 8.72 -2.20
CA ASN A 60 -1.10 9.83 -2.80
C ASN A 60 -2.56 9.90 -2.32
N HIS A 61 -3.23 8.78 -2.08
CA HIS A 61 -4.60 8.78 -1.54
C HIS A 61 -4.65 9.34 -0.12
N ASP A 62 -3.67 9.04 0.73
CA ASP A 62 -3.59 9.59 2.08
C ASP A 62 -3.40 11.11 2.05
N ARG A 63 -2.61 11.62 1.10
CA ARG A 63 -2.39 13.05 0.91
C ARG A 63 -3.62 13.80 0.41
N TYR A 64 -4.42 13.19 -0.48
CA TYR A 64 -5.66 13.81 -0.97
C TYR A 64 -6.63 14.19 0.16
N LEU A 65 -6.58 13.51 1.32
CA LEU A 65 -7.37 13.88 2.50
C LEU A 65 -7.03 15.28 3.05
N PHE A 66 -5.79 15.74 2.88
CA PHE A 66 -5.27 16.95 3.51
C PHE A 66 -5.04 18.08 2.50
N GLU A 67 -4.63 17.74 1.30
CA GLU A 67 -4.36 18.69 0.22
C GLU A 67 -5.62 19.02 -0.60
N GLY A 68 -6.65 18.19 -0.45
CA GLY A 68 -7.86 18.26 -1.24
C GLY A 68 -7.68 17.63 -2.62
N LEU A 69 -8.80 17.41 -3.26
CA LEU A 69 -8.85 17.02 -4.67
C LEU A 69 -8.74 18.32 -5.49
N ASP A 70 -7.57 18.64 -5.98
CA ASP A 70 -7.30 19.84 -6.79
C ASP A 70 -7.90 19.73 -8.21
N ASN A 71 -7.53 20.69 -9.10
CA ASN A 71 -8.01 20.67 -10.50
C ASN A 71 -7.57 19.44 -11.31
N GLN A 72 -6.51 18.72 -10.90
CA GLN A 72 -6.12 17.44 -11.50
C GLN A 72 -7.11 16.34 -11.10
N SER A 73 -7.80 16.50 -9.97
CA SER A 73 -8.82 15.57 -9.48
C SER A 73 -10.04 15.42 -10.39
N LYS A 74 -10.27 16.33 -11.31
CA LYS A 74 -11.35 16.18 -12.33
C LYS A 74 -11.11 14.97 -13.24
N GLN A 75 -9.88 14.46 -13.30
CA GLN A 75 -9.51 13.27 -14.07
C GLN A 75 -9.50 11.98 -13.23
N LEU A 76 -9.67 12.09 -11.90
CA LEU A 76 -9.75 10.90 -11.05
C LEU A 76 -11.05 10.13 -11.34
N ASN A 77 -10.92 8.82 -11.41
CA ASN A 77 -12.08 7.95 -11.59
C ASN A 77 -13.03 8.02 -10.38
N GLU A 78 -14.26 7.59 -10.58
CA GLU A 78 -15.33 7.63 -9.58
C GLU A 78 -14.96 6.91 -8.29
N SER A 79 -14.31 5.75 -8.38
CA SER A 79 -13.92 4.94 -7.22
C SER A 79 -12.90 5.65 -6.32
N VAL A 80 -11.96 6.40 -6.90
CA VAL A 80 -11.00 7.19 -6.12
C VAL A 80 -11.70 8.33 -5.37
N ARG A 81 -12.57 9.08 -6.07
CA ARG A 81 -13.34 10.16 -5.44
C ARG A 81 -14.18 9.65 -4.29
N PHE A 82 -14.96 8.59 -4.54
CA PHE A 82 -15.77 7.94 -3.53
C PHE A 82 -14.93 7.58 -2.29
N GLY A 83 -13.81 6.87 -2.46
CA GLY A 83 -12.98 6.45 -1.34
C GLY A 83 -12.42 7.62 -0.53
N ILE A 84 -11.98 8.70 -1.18
CA ILE A 84 -11.46 9.90 -0.50
C ILE A 84 -12.59 10.65 0.23
N GLU A 85 -13.76 10.82 -0.41
CA GLU A 85 -14.93 11.44 0.23
C GLU A 85 -15.37 10.64 1.46
N LYS A 86 -15.43 9.30 1.36
CA LYS A 86 -15.77 8.45 2.51
C LYS A 86 -14.72 8.50 3.60
N ALA A 87 -13.44 8.49 3.27
CA ALA A 87 -12.39 8.66 4.25
C ALA A 87 -12.51 10.01 4.99
N ASN A 88 -12.84 11.10 4.28
CA ASN A 88 -13.09 12.40 4.90
C ASN A 88 -14.29 12.41 5.86
N GLN A 89 -15.36 11.66 5.53
CA GLN A 89 -16.58 11.58 6.33
C GLN A 89 -16.45 10.66 7.55
N LEU A 90 -15.75 9.54 7.41
CA LEU A 90 -15.75 8.44 8.38
C LEU A 90 -14.58 8.48 9.36
N LEU A 91 -13.40 8.99 8.96
CA LEU A 91 -12.23 9.05 9.85
C LEU A 91 -12.53 9.88 11.10
N ASN A 92 -12.33 9.27 12.26
CA ASN A 92 -12.32 9.98 13.53
C ASN A 92 -11.11 10.94 13.63
N SER A 93 -11.17 11.90 14.55
CA SER A 93 -10.16 12.94 14.72
C SER A 93 -8.76 12.39 14.99
N ASP A 94 -8.66 11.34 15.81
CA ASP A 94 -7.38 10.77 16.24
C ASP A 94 -6.69 10.02 15.10
N ASN A 95 -7.45 9.22 14.36
CA ASN A 95 -6.97 8.49 13.19
C ASN A 95 -6.56 9.44 12.07
N ARG A 96 -7.37 10.51 11.86
CA ARG A 96 -7.04 11.56 10.90
C ARG A 96 -5.76 12.31 11.29
N ALA A 97 -5.59 12.65 12.56
CA ALA A 97 -4.38 13.31 13.06
C ALA A 97 -3.14 12.42 12.95
N TRP A 98 -3.29 11.11 13.17
CA TRP A 98 -2.21 10.15 13.00
C TRP A 98 -1.79 10.05 11.53
N LEU A 99 -2.72 9.84 10.59
CA LEU A 99 -2.43 9.80 9.15
C LEU A 99 -1.71 11.06 8.67
N LYS A 100 -2.12 12.24 9.16
CA LYS A 100 -1.51 13.53 8.78
C LYS A 100 -0.04 13.64 9.15
N LYS A 101 0.41 12.96 10.22
CA LYS A 101 1.78 13.02 10.72
C LYS A 101 2.73 12.04 10.03
N LEU A 102 2.22 11.11 9.23
CA LEU A 102 3.05 10.13 8.55
C LEU A 102 3.97 10.83 7.52
N PRO A 103 5.23 10.40 7.40
CA PRO A 103 6.13 10.90 6.36
C PRO A 103 5.71 10.38 4.98
N THR A 104 6.15 11.03 3.91
CA THR A 104 5.93 10.57 2.51
C THR A 104 6.96 9.55 2.03
N SER A 105 8.09 9.48 2.72
CA SER A 105 9.15 8.48 2.53
C SER A 105 10.01 8.44 3.77
N PHE A 106 10.74 7.36 3.98
CA PHE A 106 11.81 7.30 4.96
C PHE A 106 12.89 6.32 4.52
N SER A 107 14.07 6.49 5.10
CA SER A 107 15.15 5.52 4.95
C SER A 107 15.72 5.17 6.32
N PHE A 108 16.22 3.96 6.43
CA PHE A 108 16.85 3.45 7.64
C PHE A 108 17.95 2.46 7.30
N LYS A 109 18.79 2.17 8.28
CA LYS A 109 19.86 1.21 8.14
C LYS A 109 19.76 0.18 9.25
N ILE A 110 19.86 -1.10 8.91
CA ILE A 110 19.97 -2.21 9.85
C ILE A 110 21.23 -2.96 9.47
N GLU A 111 22.17 -3.03 10.40
CA GLU A 111 23.51 -3.57 10.15
C GLU A 111 24.14 -2.84 8.93
N ASP A 112 24.51 -3.56 7.89
CA ASP A 112 25.07 -2.98 6.65
C ASP A 112 24.04 -2.78 5.54
N CYS A 113 22.77 -3.12 5.78
CA CYS A 113 21.70 -2.95 4.80
C CYS A 113 20.96 -1.63 4.98
N SER A 114 21.02 -0.77 3.98
CA SER A 114 20.26 0.49 3.90
C SER A 114 19.02 0.31 3.04
N ILE A 115 17.85 0.73 3.55
CA ILE A 115 16.55 0.56 2.92
C ILE A 115 15.90 1.92 2.71
N LEU A 116 15.41 2.18 1.49
CA LEU A 116 14.58 3.34 1.16
C LEU A 116 13.16 2.86 0.91
N CYS A 117 12.20 3.51 1.57
CA CYS A 117 10.77 3.27 1.44
C CYS A 117 10.11 4.50 0.83
N CYS A 118 9.46 4.34 -0.32
CA CYS A 118 8.64 5.34 -1.00
C CYS A 118 7.34 4.70 -1.46
N HIS A 119 6.25 5.46 -1.51
CA HIS A 119 5.03 4.95 -2.12
C HIS A 119 5.16 4.90 -3.65
N GLY A 120 5.53 6.01 -4.27
CA GLY A 120 5.65 6.13 -5.73
C GLY A 120 7.04 5.77 -6.25
N SER A 121 7.94 6.74 -6.26
CA SER A 121 9.32 6.56 -6.72
C SER A 121 10.31 7.36 -5.87
N PRO A 122 11.61 7.08 -5.91
CA PRO A 122 12.60 7.86 -5.18
C PRO A 122 12.66 9.34 -5.57
N TRP A 123 12.22 9.70 -6.78
CA TRP A 123 12.18 11.09 -7.28
C TRP A 123 10.86 11.79 -6.97
N TYR A 124 9.77 11.02 -6.96
CA TYR A 124 8.40 11.47 -6.69
C TYR A 124 7.77 10.53 -5.67
N PRO A 125 8.06 10.70 -4.36
CA PRO A 125 7.78 9.70 -3.33
C PRO A 125 6.33 9.24 -3.23
N THR A 126 5.37 10.06 -3.60
CA THR A 126 3.94 9.71 -3.51
C THR A 126 3.27 9.41 -4.86
N ASN A 127 3.79 9.94 -5.98
CA ASN A 127 3.05 9.94 -7.27
C ASN A 127 3.82 9.29 -8.43
N GLY A 128 5.05 8.81 -8.23
CA GLY A 128 5.85 8.23 -9.30
C GLY A 128 5.44 6.80 -9.61
N TYR A 129 5.04 6.51 -10.83
CA TYR A 129 4.74 5.14 -11.27
C TYR A 129 5.98 4.43 -11.75
N ILE A 130 6.32 3.30 -11.13
CA ILE A 130 7.42 2.42 -11.56
C ILE A 130 6.84 1.04 -11.85
N TYR A 131 6.78 0.68 -13.12
CA TYR A 131 6.28 -0.62 -13.56
C TYR A 131 7.43 -1.60 -13.82
N ALA A 132 7.14 -2.90 -13.74
CA ALA A 132 8.14 -3.96 -13.90
C ALA A 132 8.92 -3.90 -15.23
N ASP A 133 8.31 -3.43 -16.30
CA ASP A 133 8.87 -3.26 -17.65
C ASP A 133 9.46 -1.86 -17.91
N GLY A 134 9.45 -0.98 -16.88
CA GLY A 134 9.97 0.38 -16.96
C GLY A 134 11.49 0.43 -17.11
N ASN A 135 12.00 1.55 -17.62
CA ASN A 135 13.43 1.81 -17.84
C ASN A 135 14.10 2.55 -16.66
N GLU A 136 13.31 2.96 -15.64
CA GLU A 136 13.74 3.79 -14.52
C GLU A 136 14.70 3.07 -13.57
N PHE A 137 14.66 1.74 -13.57
CA PHE A 137 15.49 0.92 -12.66
C PHE A 137 16.98 1.22 -12.79
N GLN A 138 17.49 1.49 -13.99
CA GLN A 138 18.90 1.82 -14.19
C GLN A 138 19.30 3.15 -13.53
N GLN A 139 18.37 4.11 -13.49
CA GLN A 139 18.61 5.39 -12.83
C GLN A 139 18.63 5.26 -11.29
N MET A 140 18.05 4.19 -10.73
CA MET A 140 18.06 3.95 -9.29
C MET A 140 19.44 3.58 -8.74
N LYS A 141 20.43 3.31 -9.62
CA LYS A 141 21.84 3.11 -9.22
C LYS A 141 22.42 4.31 -8.46
N GLN A 142 21.94 5.52 -8.75
CA GLN A 142 22.42 6.76 -8.10
C GLN A 142 22.10 6.83 -6.60
N PHE A 143 21.10 6.09 -6.12
CA PHE A 143 20.77 6.06 -4.71
C PHE A 143 21.72 5.13 -3.95
N SER A 144 22.18 5.52 -2.77
CA SER A 144 23.13 4.75 -1.96
C SER A 144 22.52 3.51 -1.28
N HIS A 145 21.20 3.33 -1.34
CA HIS A 145 20.48 2.27 -0.64
C HIS A 145 20.68 0.89 -1.30
N ASN A 146 20.77 -0.15 -0.46
CA ASN A 146 20.84 -1.54 -0.90
C ASN A 146 19.46 -2.07 -1.34
N VAL A 147 18.40 -1.59 -0.69
CA VAL A 147 17.02 -1.97 -0.94
C VAL A 147 16.17 -0.74 -1.20
N ILE A 148 15.31 -0.80 -2.22
CA ILE A 148 14.31 0.24 -2.52
C ILE A 148 12.95 -0.46 -2.59
N ALA A 149 12.05 -0.13 -1.66
CA ALA A 149 10.70 -0.66 -1.58
C ALA A 149 9.69 0.39 -2.06
N LEU A 150 8.84 0.02 -3.02
CA LEU A 150 7.90 0.89 -3.71
C LEU A 150 6.47 0.30 -3.66
N GLY A 151 5.44 1.13 -3.83
CA GLY A 151 4.03 0.77 -3.89
C GLY A 151 3.32 1.30 -5.14
N HIS A 152 2.11 1.89 -4.96
CA HIS A 152 1.38 2.74 -5.92
C HIS A 152 0.82 2.05 -7.18
N THR A 153 1.55 1.12 -7.78
CA THR A 153 1.11 0.48 -9.02
C THR A 153 0.09 -0.64 -8.78
N HIS A 154 -0.05 -1.12 -7.56
CA HIS A 154 -0.80 -2.30 -7.13
C HIS A 154 -0.37 -3.59 -7.84
N ARG A 155 0.83 -3.58 -8.44
CA ARG A 155 1.42 -4.70 -9.18
C ARG A 155 2.73 -5.09 -8.52
N GLU A 156 2.86 -6.37 -8.21
CA GLU A 156 4.07 -6.85 -7.59
C GLU A 156 5.21 -7.04 -8.60
N TYR A 157 6.41 -6.79 -8.15
CA TYR A 157 7.63 -7.15 -8.88
C TYR A 157 8.84 -7.23 -7.95
N ILE A 158 9.90 -7.88 -8.46
CA ILE A 158 11.23 -7.92 -7.87
C ILE A 158 12.24 -7.65 -9.00
N LYS A 159 13.15 -6.70 -8.78
CA LYS A 159 14.22 -6.34 -9.70
C LYS A 159 15.55 -6.31 -8.96
N LYS A 160 16.58 -6.86 -9.59
CA LYS A 160 17.96 -6.69 -9.14
C LYS A 160 18.69 -5.79 -10.15
N VAL A 161 19.28 -4.73 -9.64
CA VAL A 161 20.10 -3.80 -10.44
C VAL A 161 21.45 -3.69 -9.76
N GLU A 162 22.44 -4.38 -10.31
CA GLU A 162 23.73 -4.61 -9.66
C GLU A 162 23.54 -5.27 -8.28
N SER A 163 24.01 -4.63 -7.21
CA SER A 163 23.84 -5.11 -5.84
C SER A 163 22.54 -4.66 -5.17
N LYS A 164 21.68 -3.88 -5.87
CA LYS A 164 20.45 -3.34 -5.31
C LYS A 164 19.25 -4.27 -5.55
N LEU A 165 18.44 -4.40 -4.52
CA LEU A 165 17.15 -5.08 -4.56
C LEU A 165 16.05 -4.02 -4.61
N ILE A 166 15.26 -4.01 -5.69
CA ILE A 166 14.15 -3.07 -5.89
C ILE A 166 12.88 -3.90 -6.03
N PHE A 167 11.84 -3.57 -5.29
CA PHE A 167 10.61 -4.35 -5.37
C PHE A 167 9.36 -3.51 -5.05
N ASN A 168 8.24 -4.05 -5.48
CA ASN A 168 6.90 -3.64 -5.07
C ASN A 168 6.20 -4.86 -4.46
N PRO A 169 5.62 -4.78 -3.26
CA PRO A 169 4.93 -5.92 -2.65
C PRO A 169 3.59 -6.25 -3.31
N GLY A 170 3.11 -5.41 -4.23
CA GLY A 170 1.74 -5.45 -4.72
C GLY A 170 0.80 -4.68 -3.80
N SER A 171 -0.48 -5.04 -3.78
CA SER A 171 -1.50 -4.36 -2.98
C SER A 171 -2.17 -5.33 -2.02
N VAL A 172 -2.42 -4.86 -0.79
CA VAL A 172 -3.24 -5.57 0.18
C VAL A 172 -4.72 -5.46 -0.18
N GLY A 173 -5.18 -4.26 -0.50
CA GLY A 173 -6.61 -3.96 -0.63
C GLY A 173 -7.16 -4.00 -2.05
N GLN A 174 -6.29 -3.83 -3.07
CA GLN A 174 -6.71 -3.69 -4.47
C GLN A 174 -5.65 -4.21 -5.45
N ALA A 175 -5.22 -5.48 -5.29
CA ALA A 175 -4.25 -6.09 -6.19
C ALA A 175 -4.77 -6.11 -7.64
N ARG A 176 -3.90 -5.72 -8.59
CA ARG A 176 -4.21 -5.66 -10.03
C ARG A 176 -3.68 -6.87 -10.80
N ASP A 177 -2.76 -7.63 -10.19
CA ASP A 177 -2.23 -8.88 -10.76
C ASP A 177 -3.02 -10.10 -10.29
N TYR A 178 -3.59 -10.00 -9.07
CA TYR A 178 -4.28 -11.09 -8.39
C TYR A 178 -5.55 -10.55 -7.74
N GLU A 179 -6.61 -10.36 -8.53
CA GLU A 179 -7.89 -9.86 -8.04
C GLU A 179 -8.41 -10.69 -6.85
N GLY A 180 -8.94 -9.99 -5.83
CA GLY A 180 -9.45 -10.63 -4.61
C GLY A 180 -8.41 -11.32 -3.75
N ARG A 181 -7.14 -11.05 -3.96
CA ARG A 181 -6.05 -11.54 -3.11
C ARG A 181 -5.29 -10.40 -2.45
N VAL A 182 -4.72 -10.72 -1.31
CA VAL A 182 -3.74 -9.88 -0.61
C VAL A 182 -2.37 -10.20 -1.17
N CYS A 183 -1.62 -9.16 -1.57
CA CYS A 183 -0.22 -9.31 -1.96
C CYS A 183 0.68 -8.60 -0.94
N ALA A 184 1.73 -9.28 -0.50
CA ALA A 184 2.75 -8.75 0.42
C ALA A 184 4.10 -9.45 0.18
N LYS A 185 5.18 -8.90 0.75
CA LYS A 185 6.51 -9.52 0.66
C LYS A 185 7.23 -9.50 2.00
N ILE A 186 7.92 -10.60 2.32
CA ILE A 186 8.82 -10.68 3.47
C ILE A 186 10.26 -10.64 2.97
N LEU A 187 11.01 -9.66 3.41
CA LEU A 187 12.46 -9.56 3.18
C LEU A 187 13.20 -10.24 4.34
N ASN A 188 13.96 -11.29 4.03
CA ASN A 188 14.94 -11.86 4.93
C ASN A 188 16.27 -11.12 4.73
N LEU A 189 16.64 -10.25 5.67
CA LEU A 189 17.85 -9.45 5.57
C LEU A 189 19.14 -10.29 5.54
N ASN A 190 19.20 -11.37 6.32
CA ASN A 190 20.42 -12.18 6.40
C ASN A 190 20.73 -12.90 5.08
N ARG A 191 19.69 -13.19 4.29
CA ARG A 191 19.82 -13.88 2.99
C ARG A 191 19.67 -12.95 1.81
N MET A 192 19.19 -11.72 2.04
CA MET A 192 18.77 -10.76 0.98
C MET A 192 17.79 -11.41 -0.02
N GLU A 193 16.81 -12.15 0.51
CA GLU A 193 15.79 -12.88 -0.24
C GLU A 193 14.40 -12.33 0.09
N LEU A 194 13.55 -12.26 -0.93
CA LEU A 194 12.15 -11.89 -0.80
C LEU A 194 11.27 -13.13 -0.97
N GLU A 195 10.43 -13.35 0.01
CA GLU A 195 9.30 -14.28 -0.06
C GLU A 195 8.05 -13.50 -0.46
N THR A 196 7.29 -14.03 -1.41
CA THR A 196 6.00 -13.45 -1.85
C THR A 196 4.86 -14.12 -1.10
N ILE A 197 3.96 -13.31 -0.58
CA ILE A 197 2.77 -13.74 0.15
C ILE A 197 1.54 -13.42 -0.68
N HIS A 198 0.70 -14.44 -0.92
CA HIS A 198 -0.62 -14.28 -1.51
C HIS A 198 -1.65 -14.96 -0.61
N LEU A 199 -2.63 -14.18 -0.10
CA LEU A 199 -3.71 -14.68 0.73
C LEU A 199 -5.06 -14.38 0.08
N SER A 200 -6.02 -15.27 0.30
CA SER A 200 -7.42 -15.01 -0.02
C SER A 200 -8.11 -14.34 1.16
N TYR A 201 -9.12 -13.52 0.88
CA TYR A 201 -9.96 -12.90 1.90
C TYR A 201 -11.43 -12.87 1.47
N ASN A 202 -12.32 -12.54 2.39
CA ASN A 202 -13.74 -12.38 2.09
C ASN A 202 -14.02 -11.03 1.42
N TYR A 203 -13.81 -10.96 0.10
CA TYR A 203 -14.05 -9.74 -0.69
C TYR A 203 -15.53 -9.32 -0.71
N MET A 204 -16.48 -10.24 -0.49
CA MET A 204 -17.91 -9.91 -0.40
C MET A 204 -18.22 -9.00 0.79
N GLU A 205 -17.48 -9.12 1.88
CA GLU A 205 -17.59 -8.21 3.03
C GLU A 205 -17.18 -6.78 2.64
N THR A 206 -16.09 -6.64 1.87
CA THR A 206 -15.63 -5.34 1.35
C THR A 206 -16.64 -4.72 0.38
N ILE A 207 -17.20 -5.52 -0.53
CA ILE A 207 -18.25 -5.09 -1.47
C ILE A 207 -19.49 -4.62 -0.70
N SER A 208 -20.01 -5.45 0.20
CA SER A 208 -21.23 -5.14 0.96
C SER A 208 -21.09 -3.88 1.79
N ASN A 209 -19.94 -3.69 2.46
CA ASN A 209 -19.64 -2.47 3.20
C ASN A 209 -19.59 -1.25 2.26
N SER A 210 -18.89 -1.33 1.13
CA SER A 210 -18.80 -0.22 0.19
C SER A 210 -20.17 0.18 -0.38
N ILE A 211 -21.01 -0.80 -0.71
CA ILE A 211 -22.39 -0.56 -1.18
C ILE A 211 -23.23 0.11 -0.10
N SER A 212 -23.15 -0.33 1.16
CA SER A 212 -23.90 0.28 2.27
C SER A 212 -23.53 1.75 2.49
N HIS A 213 -22.34 2.15 2.05
CA HIS A 213 -21.86 3.54 2.07
C HIS A 213 -22.11 4.28 0.74
N GLY A 214 -22.81 3.67 -0.22
CA GLY A 214 -23.22 4.30 -1.48
C GLY A 214 -22.21 4.15 -2.63
N ALA A 215 -21.40 3.09 -2.64
CA ALA A 215 -20.56 2.79 -3.79
C ALA A 215 -21.43 2.47 -5.02
N GLY A 216 -20.99 2.96 -6.18
CA GLY A 216 -21.62 2.64 -7.47
C GLY A 216 -21.17 1.27 -8.03
N ASP A 217 -21.67 0.94 -9.22
CA ASP A 217 -21.42 -0.36 -9.89
C ASP A 217 -19.93 -0.62 -10.18
N TRP A 218 -19.07 0.40 -10.11
CA TRP A 218 -17.63 0.25 -10.29
C TRP A 218 -17.01 -0.73 -9.29
N ILE A 219 -17.63 -0.93 -8.10
CA ILE A 219 -17.14 -1.87 -7.09
C ILE A 219 -17.12 -3.30 -7.62
N PHE A 220 -18.13 -3.69 -8.42
CA PHE A 220 -18.18 -5.03 -9.04
C PHE A 220 -17.14 -5.21 -10.13
N LYS A 221 -16.76 -4.14 -10.84
CA LYS A 221 -15.74 -4.21 -11.89
C LYS A 221 -14.38 -4.59 -11.36
N HIS A 222 -14.06 -4.13 -10.15
CA HIS A 222 -12.79 -4.48 -9.49
C HIS A 222 -12.71 -5.97 -9.12
N PHE A 223 -13.85 -6.61 -8.87
CA PHE A 223 -13.94 -8.03 -8.52
C PHE A 223 -14.58 -8.88 -9.64
N ALA A 224 -14.60 -8.37 -10.87
CA ALA A 224 -15.38 -8.99 -11.96
C ALA A 224 -14.95 -10.43 -12.28
N THR A 225 -13.64 -10.75 -12.20
CA THR A 225 -13.14 -12.11 -12.46
C THR A 225 -13.47 -13.09 -11.33
N LEU A 226 -13.89 -12.61 -10.15
CA LEU A 226 -14.21 -13.45 -9.00
C LEU A 226 -15.70 -13.69 -8.84
N ILE A 227 -16.55 -12.87 -9.48
CA ILE A 227 -18.02 -12.92 -9.36
C ILE A 227 -18.63 -13.74 -10.51
N ASN A 228 -17.92 -13.91 -11.62
CA ASN A 228 -18.28 -14.75 -12.75
C ASN A 228 -17.68 -16.15 -12.58
#